data_21eccf58f64fc122b15ad33e1e80bcba
#
_entry.id   21eccf58f64fc122b15ad33e1e80bcba
#
_cell.length_a   1.000
_cell.length_b   1.000
_cell.length_c   1.000
_cell.angle_alpha   90.00
_cell.angle_beta   90.00
_cell.angle_gamma   90.00
#
_symmetry.space_group_name_H-M   'P 1'
#
loop_
_entity.id
_entity.type
_entity.pdbx_description
1 polymer ?
#
loop_
_entity_poly.entity_id
_entity_poly.type
_entity_poly.pdbx_seq_one_letter_code
_entity_poly.pdbx_strand_id
1 'polypeptide(L)'
;MIGRSLGADTLMDPNCLFCKIIAGQIPSKKVYEDDKVYVFEDINPQAPTHVLIVPKEHLVSLKEAKPGDAEIIGYCNLIAAKIGRERGIEDGYRTVYNVGPRAGHSVFHLHLHLLGGRDLGWPPG
;
A
#
# COMPACT_ATOMS: atom_id res chain seq x y z
N MET A 1 18.44 12.01 14.15
CA MET A 1 18.09 11.35 14.03
C MET A 1 18.60 10.88 13.64
N ILE A 2 19.06 10.84 13.64
CA ILE A 2 19.21 10.27 13.13
C ILE A 2 18.78 9.57 13.32
N GLY A 3 19.19 9.97 14.28
CA GLY A 3 18.34 8.87 14.51
C GLY A 3 17.68 8.30 13.30
N ARG A 4 17.70 9.04 12.31
CA ARG A 4 17.08 8.55 11.08
C ARG A 4 17.90 7.48 10.39
N SER A 5 19.21 7.51 10.60
CA SER A 5 20.02 6.43 10.10
C SER A 5 19.69 5.12 10.81
N LEU A 6 19.37 5.20 12.11
CA LEU A 6 18.83 4.04 12.82
C LEU A 6 17.44 3.69 12.27
N GLY A 7 16.67 4.72 11.89
CA GLY A 7 15.38 4.52 11.29
C GLY A 7 15.44 3.73 10.00
N ALA A 8 16.52 3.88 9.22
CA ALA A 8 16.67 3.10 8.00
C ALA A 8 16.67 1.61 8.29
N ASP A 9 17.35 1.18 9.36
CA ASP A 9 17.37 -0.23 9.75
C ASP A 9 16.03 -0.70 10.28
N THR A 10 15.31 0.19 11.00
CA THR A 10 13.99 -0.15 11.53
C THR A 10 12.88 0.00 10.50
N LEU A 11 13.13 0.77 9.42
CA LEU A 11 12.15 0.96 8.36
C LEU A 11 11.99 -0.28 7.47
N MET A 12 13.03 -1.08 7.38
CA MET A 12 13.03 -2.24 6.50
C MET A 12 13.13 -3.51 7.32
N ASP A 13 12.28 -4.47 6.99
CA ASP A 13 12.30 -5.80 7.60
C ASP A 13 12.84 -6.78 6.56
N PRO A 14 13.99 -7.42 6.81
CA PRO A 14 14.58 -8.32 5.81
C PRO A 14 13.73 -9.56 5.54
N ASN A 15 12.75 -9.86 6.40
CA ASN A 15 11.84 -10.99 6.19
C ASN A 15 10.53 -10.58 5.56
N CYS A 16 10.33 -9.30 5.26
CA CYS A 16 9.08 -8.79 4.70
C CYS A 16 9.14 -8.80 3.18
N LEU A 17 8.16 -9.45 2.55
CA LEU A 17 8.05 -9.50 1.10
C LEU A 17 8.03 -8.10 0.48
N PHE A 18 7.24 -7.20 1.04
CA PHE A 18 7.10 -5.85 0.48
C PHE A 18 8.35 -5.01 0.70
N CYS A 19 9.03 -5.18 1.84
CA CYS A 19 10.31 -4.52 2.04
C CYS A 19 11.33 -5.00 0.99
N LYS A 20 11.31 -6.27 0.65
CA LYS A 20 12.19 -6.82 -0.40
C LYS A 20 11.86 -6.25 -1.77
N ILE A 21 10.58 -6.06 -2.07
CA ILE A 21 10.15 -5.43 -3.31
C ILE A 21 10.63 -3.99 -3.37
N ILE A 22 10.45 -3.24 -2.29
CA ILE A 22 10.88 -1.84 -2.19
C ILE A 22 12.39 -1.73 -2.38
N ALA A 23 13.14 -2.68 -1.83
CA ALA A 23 14.60 -2.71 -1.95
C ALA A 23 15.09 -3.20 -3.30
N GLY A 24 14.20 -3.63 -4.20
CA GLY A 24 14.56 -4.12 -5.51
C GLY A 24 15.07 -5.56 -5.52
N GLN A 25 14.92 -6.28 -4.42
CA GLN A 25 15.37 -7.67 -4.30
C GLN A 25 14.41 -8.66 -4.95
N ILE A 26 13.14 -8.27 -5.08
CA ILE A 26 12.09 -9.06 -5.71
C ILE A 26 11.45 -8.18 -6.78
N PRO A 27 11.28 -8.67 -8.02
CA PRO A 27 10.70 -7.86 -9.09
C PRO A 27 9.24 -7.55 -8.85
N SER A 28 8.79 -6.42 -9.38
CA SER A 28 7.41 -5.98 -9.32
C SER A 28 7.12 -5.10 -10.53
N LYS A 29 5.83 -4.90 -10.83
CA LYS A 29 5.43 -3.94 -11.86
C LYS A 29 5.16 -2.61 -11.18
N LYS A 30 6.20 -1.80 -11.08
CA LYS A 30 6.13 -0.50 -10.41
C LYS A 30 5.21 0.46 -11.17
N VAL A 31 4.35 1.14 -10.44
CA VAL A 31 3.43 2.15 -10.97
C VAL A 31 3.91 3.54 -10.60
N TYR A 32 4.41 3.72 -9.38
CA TYR A 32 4.82 5.02 -8.86
C TYR A 32 5.75 4.80 -7.67
N GLU A 33 6.62 5.76 -7.44
CA GLU A 33 7.51 5.72 -6.29
C GLU A 33 7.95 7.13 -5.93
N ASP A 34 8.01 7.41 -4.63
CA ASP A 34 8.67 8.60 -4.11
C ASP A 34 9.42 8.21 -2.83
N ASP A 35 9.86 9.19 -2.05
CA ASP A 35 10.64 8.90 -0.84
C ASP A 35 9.79 8.28 0.28
N LYS A 36 8.46 8.30 0.17
CA LYS A 36 7.56 7.84 1.23
C LYS A 36 6.82 6.55 0.88
N VAL A 37 6.48 6.34 -0.39
CA VAL A 37 5.67 5.21 -0.82
C VAL A 37 6.22 4.54 -2.06
N TYR A 38 5.85 3.29 -2.22
CA TYR A 38 6.09 2.49 -3.40
C TYR A 38 4.77 1.91 -3.85
N VAL A 39 4.45 2.00 -5.14
CA VAL A 39 3.16 1.55 -5.68
C VAL A 39 3.43 0.57 -6.81
N PHE A 40 2.76 -0.58 -6.79
CA PHE A 40 2.95 -1.61 -7.80
C PHE A 40 1.64 -2.36 -8.05
N GLU A 41 1.58 -3.02 -9.22
CA GLU A 41 0.40 -3.80 -9.59
C GLU A 41 0.27 -5.02 -8.69
N ASP A 42 -0.96 -5.34 -8.28
CA ASP A 42 -1.23 -6.60 -7.59
C ASP A 42 -0.99 -7.74 -8.56
N ILE A 43 -0.28 -8.78 -8.12
CA ILE A 43 0.04 -9.94 -8.96
C ILE A 43 -1.20 -10.78 -9.28
N ASN A 44 -2.25 -10.65 -8.46
CA ASN A 44 -3.51 -11.35 -8.65
C ASN A 44 -4.65 -10.33 -8.69
N PRO A 45 -4.74 -9.53 -9.77
CA PRO A 45 -5.66 -8.40 -9.79
C PRO A 45 -7.12 -8.85 -9.77
N GLN A 46 -7.92 -8.15 -8.98
CA GLN A 46 -9.36 -8.39 -8.83
C GLN A 46 -10.18 -7.36 -9.60
N ALA A 47 -9.54 -6.45 -10.32
CA ALA A 47 -10.17 -5.42 -11.13
C ALA A 47 -9.16 -4.98 -12.20
N PRO A 48 -9.62 -4.32 -13.28
CA PRO A 48 -8.70 -3.81 -14.31
C PRO A 48 -7.60 -2.90 -13.76
N THR A 49 -7.93 -2.07 -12.76
CA THR A 49 -6.92 -1.41 -11.93
C THR A 49 -6.96 -2.06 -10.57
N HIS A 50 -5.86 -2.67 -10.17
CA HIS A 50 -5.69 -3.20 -8.82
C HIS A 50 -4.22 -3.01 -8.46
N VAL A 51 -3.95 -1.93 -7.74
CA VAL A 51 -2.59 -1.58 -7.33
C VAL A 51 -2.51 -1.54 -5.81
N LEU A 52 -1.30 -1.70 -5.30
CA LEU A 52 -1.00 -1.63 -3.88
C LEU A 52 -0.14 -0.40 -3.62
N ILE A 53 -0.59 0.45 -2.69
CA ILE A 53 0.16 1.60 -2.24
C ILE A 53 0.78 1.23 -0.89
N VAL A 54 2.10 1.21 -0.83
CA VAL A 54 2.84 0.66 0.30
C VAL A 54 3.76 1.73 0.86
N PRO A 55 3.66 2.08 2.16
CA PRO A 55 4.65 2.96 2.76
C PRO A 55 6.00 2.28 2.77
N LYS A 56 7.06 3.05 2.53
CA LYS A 56 8.42 2.52 2.59
C LYS A 56 8.81 2.15 4.01
N GLU A 57 8.28 2.88 4.98
CA GLU A 57 8.41 2.53 6.37
C GLU A 57 7.61 1.25 6.64
N HIS A 58 8.23 0.29 7.34
CA HIS A 58 7.55 -0.96 7.65
C HIS A 58 6.57 -0.76 8.81
N LEU A 59 5.29 -0.67 8.47
CA LEU A 59 4.17 -0.69 9.41
C LEU A 59 3.42 -1.99 9.16
N VAL A 60 3.07 -2.71 10.24
CA VAL A 60 2.44 -4.03 10.08
C VAL A 60 1.01 -3.90 9.56
N SER A 61 0.18 -3.08 10.22
CA SER A 61 -1.22 -2.89 9.83
C SER A 61 -1.80 -1.68 10.57
N LEU A 62 -3.04 -1.32 10.23
CA LEU A 62 -3.75 -0.26 10.98
C LEU A 62 -3.90 -0.61 12.45
N LYS A 63 -3.98 -1.89 12.77
CA LYS A 63 -4.14 -2.34 14.16
C LYS A 63 -2.99 -1.88 15.04
N GLU A 64 -1.77 -1.86 14.51
CA GLU A 64 -0.57 -1.42 15.23
C GLU A 64 -0.26 0.05 15.03
N ALA A 65 -1.03 0.77 14.23
CA ALA A 65 -0.76 2.16 13.94
C ALA A 65 -0.93 3.05 15.17
N LYS A 66 -0.12 4.08 15.25
CA LYS A 66 -0.11 5.06 16.34
C LYS A 66 -0.45 6.43 15.77
N PRO A 67 -0.80 7.40 16.62
CA PRO A 67 -1.08 8.76 16.12
C PRO A 67 0.00 9.35 15.22
N GLY A 68 1.28 9.02 15.50
CA GLY A 68 2.39 9.50 14.66
C GLY A 68 2.39 8.92 13.25
N ASP A 69 1.62 7.87 12.99
CA ASP A 69 1.53 7.25 11.67
C ASP A 69 0.42 7.85 10.81
N ALA A 70 -0.35 8.81 11.35
CA ALA A 70 -1.52 9.36 10.65
C ALA A 70 -1.13 10.01 9.32
N GLU A 71 0.02 10.69 9.28
CA GLU A 71 0.44 11.39 8.08
C GLU A 71 0.75 10.43 6.94
N ILE A 72 1.51 9.38 7.20
CA ILE A 72 1.86 8.42 6.15
C ILE A 72 0.64 7.62 5.70
N ILE A 73 -0.26 7.27 6.62
CA ILE A 73 -1.48 6.57 6.28
C ILE A 73 -2.37 7.45 5.40
N GLY A 74 -2.55 8.72 5.78
CA GLY A 74 -3.29 9.67 4.96
C GLY A 74 -2.64 9.90 3.60
N TYR A 75 -1.31 9.95 3.56
CA TYR A 75 -0.58 10.14 2.32
C TYR A 75 -0.84 8.99 1.33
N CYS A 76 -0.87 7.76 1.82
CA CYS A 76 -1.21 6.61 0.97
C CYS A 76 -2.57 6.80 0.30
N ASN A 77 -3.55 7.32 1.02
CA ASN A 77 -4.88 7.59 0.45
C ASN A 77 -4.83 8.68 -0.63
N LEU A 78 -4.02 9.71 -0.43
CA LEU A 78 -3.87 10.77 -1.44
C LEU A 78 -3.16 10.25 -2.69
N ILE A 79 -2.20 9.34 -2.53
CA ILE A 79 -1.55 8.71 -3.67
C ILE A 79 -2.53 7.83 -4.43
N ALA A 80 -3.40 7.09 -3.72
CA ALA A 80 -4.46 6.32 -4.38
C ALA A 80 -5.36 7.23 -5.22
N ALA A 81 -5.74 8.38 -4.69
CA ALA A 81 -6.55 9.35 -5.43
C ALA A 81 -5.82 9.86 -6.67
N LYS A 82 -4.53 10.14 -6.56
CA LYS A 82 -3.71 10.56 -7.69
C LYS A 82 -3.72 9.52 -8.81
N ILE A 83 -3.51 8.26 -8.46
CA ILE A 83 -3.51 7.17 -9.44
C ILE A 83 -4.89 6.98 -10.04
N GLY A 84 -5.94 7.12 -9.23
CA GLY A 84 -7.31 7.07 -9.72
C GLY A 84 -7.59 8.10 -10.81
N ARG A 85 -7.10 9.33 -10.61
CA ARG A 85 -7.22 10.37 -11.65
C ARG A 85 -6.42 10.00 -12.90
N GLU A 86 -5.19 9.56 -12.71
CA GLU A 86 -4.31 9.24 -13.83
C GLU A 86 -4.83 8.07 -14.65
N ARG A 87 -5.51 7.15 -14.03
CA ARG A 87 -6.08 5.99 -14.72
C ARG A 87 -7.50 6.20 -15.20
N GLY A 88 -8.08 7.37 -14.97
CA GLY A 88 -9.41 7.72 -15.45
C GLY A 88 -10.53 6.93 -14.79
N ILE A 89 -10.35 6.55 -13.52
CA ILE A 89 -11.35 5.78 -12.79
C ILE A 89 -12.02 6.57 -11.67
N GLU A 90 -12.00 7.91 -11.75
CA GLU A 90 -12.58 8.76 -10.71
C GLU A 90 -14.10 8.61 -10.59
N ASP A 91 -14.76 8.05 -11.60
CA ASP A 91 -16.19 7.78 -11.55
C ASP A 91 -16.54 6.63 -10.58
N GLY A 92 -15.58 5.85 -10.17
CA GLY A 92 -15.82 4.81 -9.18
C GLY A 92 -14.61 3.95 -8.93
N TYR A 93 -14.06 4.04 -7.74
CA TYR A 93 -13.02 3.13 -7.29
C TYR A 93 -13.20 2.89 -5.80
N ARG A 94 -12.53 1.87 -5.31
CA ARG A 94 -12.58 1.51 -3.89
C ARG A 94 -11.17 1.38 -3.36
N THR A 95 -10.97 1.87 -2.13
CA THR A 95 -9.71 1.65 -1.43
C THR A 95 -9.98 0.78 -0.21
N VAL A 96 -9.05 -0.14 0.08
CA VAL A 96 -9.24 -1.12 1.14
C VAL A 96 -7.94 -1.30 1.91
N TYR A 97 -8.02 -1.15 3.23
CA TYR A 97 -7.02 -1.65 4.16
C TYR A 97 -7.57 -2.90 4.82
N ASN A 98 -6.94 -4.03 4.61
CA ASN A 98 -7.31 -5.25 5.32
C ASN A 98 -6.56 -5.30 6.64
N VAL A 99 -7.27 -5.67 7.71
CA VAL A 99 -6.70 -5.79 9.05
C VAL A 99 -7.01 -7.17 9.57
N GLY A 100 -5.98 -7.94 9.82
CA GLY A 100 -6.09 -9.27 10.41
C GLY A 100 -6.38 -10.39 9.41
N PRO A 101 -6.08 -11.63 9.80
CA PRO A 101 -6.21 -12.77 8.88
C PRO A 101 -7.64 -13.00 8.39
N ARG A 102 -8.64 -12.73 9.22
CA ARG A 102 -10.05 -12.91 8.81
C ARG A 102 -10.47 -11.96 7.71
N ALA A 103 -9.75 -10.85 7.54
CA ALA A 103 -10.02 -9.90 6.46
C ALA A 103 -9.12 -10.16 5.22
N GLY A 104 -8.30 -11.23 5.28
CA GLY A 104 -7.42 -11.56 4.17
C GLY A 104 -6.06 -10.88 4.24
N HIS A 105 -5.68 -10.32 5.40
CA HIS A 105 -4.37 -9.69 5.58
C HIS A 105 -3.32 -10.79 5.72
N SER A 106 -2.58 -11.06 4.65
CA SER A 106 -1.60 -12.14 4.61
C SER A 106 -0.15 -11.66 4.53
N VAL A 107 0.08 -10.45 4.04
CA VAL A 107 1.41 -9.83 4.05
C VAL A 107 1.40 -8.73 5.11
N PHE A 108 2.24 -8.90 6.14
CA PHE A 108 2.21 -8.03 7.32
C PHE A 108 3.10 -6.80 7.12
N HIS A 109 2.75 -6.04 6.12
CA HIS A 109 3.27 -4.72 5.82
C HIS A 109 2.07 -3.94 5.31
N LEU A 110 1.76 -2.83 5.95
CA LEU A 110 0.58 -2.02 5.61
C LEU A 110 0.54 -1.76 4.11
N HIS A 111 -0.59 -2.01 3.50
CA HIS A 111 -0.78 -1.70 2.09
C HIS A 111 -2.23 -1.35 1.83
N LEU A 112 -2.41 -0.32 1.02
CA LEU A 112 -3.73 0.14 0.61
C LEU A 112 -4.00 -0.41 -0.79
N HIS A 113 -5.08 -1.19 -0.92
CA HIS A 113 -5.54 -1.63 -2.23
C HIS A 113 -6.31 -0.49 -2.89
N LEU A 114 -6.06 -0.27 -4.16
CA LEU A 114 -6.90 0.58 -5.02
C LEU A 114 -7.46 -0.30 -6.11
N LEU A 115 -8.79 -0.42 -6.17
CA LEU A 115 -9.49 -1.22 -7.16
C LEU A 115 -10.45 -0.35 -7.95
N GLY A 116 -10.43 -0.48 -9.27
CA GLY A 116 -11.33 0.28 -10.13
C GLY A 116 -11.32 -0.24 -11.55
N GLY A 117 -12.13 0.39 -12.39
CA GLY A 117 -12.25 -0.01 -13.79
C GLY A 117 -13.35 -1.02 -14.05
N ARG A 118 -14.15 -1.33 -13.05
CA ARG A 118 -15.37 -2.14 -13.17
C ARG A 118 -16.33 -1.72 -12.06
N ASP A 119 -17.58 -2.14 -12.18
CA ASP A 119 -18.54 -1.92 -11.10
C ASP A 119 -18.14 -2.71 -9.86
N LEU A 120 -18.26 -2.08 -8.72
CA LEU A 120 -17.93 -2.66 -7.43
C LEU A 120 -19.20 -2.69 -6.61
N GLY A 121 -19.59 -3.90 -6.19
CA GLY A 121 -20.87 -4.09 -5.53
C GLY A 121 -20.85 -3.73 -4.06
N TRP A 122 -22.03 -3.83 -3.48
CA TRP A 122 -22.25 -3.65 -2.06
C TRP A 122 -23.10 -4.80 -1.53
N PRO A 123 -22.78 -5.45 -0.40
CA PRO A 123 -21.68 -5.12 0.52
C PRO A 123 -20.30 -5.38 -0.07
N PRO A 124 -19.25 -4.77 0.54
CA PRO A 124 -17.92 -4.79 -0.05
C PRO A 124 -17.15 -6.11 0.07
N GLY A 125 -17.70 -7.06 0.79
CA GLY A 125 -17.02 -8.33 0.97
C GLY A 125 -17.92 -9.52 0.99
#